data_304e5536e5b66b6889c08cdc174ef9ff
#
_entry.id   304e5536e5b66b6889c08cdc174ef9ff
#
_cell.length_a   1.000
_cell.length_b   1.000
_cell.length_c   1.000
_cell.angle_alpha   90.00
_cell.angle_beta   90.00
_cell.angle_gamma   90.00
#
_symmetry.space_group_name_H-M   'P 1'
#
loop_
_entity.id
_entity.type
_entity.pdbx_description
1 polymer ?
#
loop_
_entity_poly.entity_id
_entity_poly.type
_entity_poly.pdbx_seq_one_letter_code
_entity_poly.pdbx_strand_id
1 'polypeptide(L)'
;MLILGADEAGKGPVIGSMFIAGLVIEEEKLFDLAAYGVKDSKKLSPAKREVLAKKITQVAADIFVLEVQPQVIDELRMVMTMNDLMVRSFAQVVEKLHADRAILDAADVDAARFAERVRSTSKTAMPLIAEHKADERHHVVSAASILAKVRRDASMRELELTLGCKIGSGYPHDQDTLAFLGNWVKENRELPPCARHSWATAQRIKASFI
;
A
#
# COMPACT_ATOMS: atom_id res chain seq x y z
N MET A 1 5.15 -17.93 -19.24
CA MET A 1 5.54 -16.51 -19.14
C MET A 1 5.27 -16.02 -17.72
N LEU A 2 6.20 -15.22 -17.15
CA LEU A 2 6.04 -14.64 -15.82
C LEU A 2 5.37 -13.28 -15.90
N ILE A 3 4.37 -13.03 -15.05
CA ILE A 3 3.62 -11.78 -15.01
C ILE A 3 3.75 -11.18 -13.61
N LEU A 4 4.15 -9.91 -13.53
CA LEU A 4 4.16 -9.14 -12.31
C LEU A 4 2.89 -8.31 -12.21
N GLY A 5 2.23 -8.36 -11.06
CA GLY A 5 1.17 -7.42 -10.66
C GLY A 5 1.60 -6.63 -9.44
N ALA A 6 1.30 -5.32 -9.39
CA ALA A 6 1.58 -4.51 -8.21
C ALA A 6 0.45 -3.54 -7.89
N ASP A 7 0.24 -3.34 -6.57
CA ASP A 7 -0.76 -2.43 -6.02
C ASP A 7 -0.30 -1.92 -4.64
N GLU A 8 -0.94 -0.85 -4.14
CA GLU A 8 -0.65 -0.28 -2.85
C GLU A 8 -1.80 -0.40 -1.84
N ALA A 9 -1.45 -0.29 -0.57
CA ALA A 9 -2.40 -0.06 0.53
C ALA A 9 -1.87 0.99 1.50
N GLY A 10 -2.74 1.86 1.96
CA GLY A 10 -2.37 2.84 2.97
C GLY A 10 -1.79 4.15 2.43
N LYS A 11 -2.07 4.56 1.19
CA LYS A 11 -1.67 5.87 0.64
C LYS A 11 -2.31 7.04 1.40
N GLY A 12 -3.60 6.96 1.74
CA GLY A 12 -4.39 8.06 2.32
C GLY A 12 -4.45 8.20 3.85
N PRO A 13 -4.19 7.16 4.68
CA PRO A 13 -4.24 7.27 6.14
C PRO A 13 -3.31 8.32 6.71
N VAL A 14 -3.69 8.88 7.87
CA VAL A 14 -2.90 9.80 8.69
C VAL A 14 -2.03 9.06 9.71
N ILE A 15 -2.34 7.79 10.01
CA ILE A 15 -1.58 6.91 10.89
C ILE A 15 -1.11 5.67 10.14
N GLY A 16 0.12 5.24 10.43
CA GLY A 16 0.71 3.99 9.99
C GLY A 16 1.40 4.06 8.64
N SER A 17 2.06 2.96 8.30
CA SER A 17 2.87 2.80 7.10
C SER A 17 2.00 2.67 5.83
N MET A 18 2.63 2.92 4.70
CA MET A 18 2.12 2.58 3.37
C MET A 18 2.84 1.34 2.87
N PHE A 19 2.11 0.45 2.19
CA PHE A 19 2.65 -0.79 1.65
C PHE A 19 2.42 -0.86 0.16
N ILE A 20 3.46 -1.21 -0.59
CA ILE A 20 3.38 -1.53 -2.01
C ILE A 20 3.76 -3.00 -2.17
N ALA A 21 2.84 -3.81 -2.67
CA ALA A 21 3.08 -5.23 -2.91
C ALA A 21 3.25 -5.51 -4.40
N GLY A 22 4.24 -6.33 -4.72
CA GLY A 22 4.42 -6.96 -6.02
C GLY A 22 4.31 -8.47 -5.89
N LEU A 23 3.70 -9.09 -6.88
CA LEU A 23 3.54 -10.53 -7.02
C LEU A 23 3.94 -10.95 -8.42
N VAL A 24 4.82 -11.93 -8.53
CA VAL A 24 5.15 -12.61 -9.80
C VAL A 24 4.48 -13.97 -9.84
N ILE A 25 3.84 -14.28 -10.94
CA ILE A 25 3.16 -15.56 -11.15
C ILE A 25 3.36 -16.06 -12.58
N GLU A 26 3.41 -17.37 -12.76
CA GLU A 26 3.33 -18.00 -14.06
C GLU A 26 1.94 -17.76 -14.68
N GLU A 27 1.91 -17.38 -15.96
CA GLU A 27 0.64 -17.06 -16.64
C GLU A 27 -0.40 -18.18 -16.56
N GLU A 28 0.04 -19.42 -16.59
CA GLU A 28 -0.80 -20.61 -16.46
C GLU A 28 -1.49 -20.68 -15.09
N LYS A 29 -0.85 -20.19 -14.03
CA LYS A 29 -1.39 -20.16 -12.67
C LYS A 29 -2.32 -18.96 -12.39
N LEU A 30 -2.53 -18.06 -13.34
CA LEU A 30 -3.55 -17.00 -13.20
C LEU A 30 -4.95 -17.57 -12.98
N PHE A 31 -5.20 -18.76 -13.51
CA PHE A 31 -6.46 -19.47 -13.30
C PHE A 31 -6.69 -19.85 -11.83
N ASP A 32 -5.61 -20.20 -11.09
CA ASP A 32 -5.70 -20.48 -9.66
C ASP A 32 -6.12 -19.24 -8.87
N LEU A 33 -5.56 -18.07 -9.19
CA LEU A 33 -5.98 -16.81 -8.57
C LEU A 33 -7.47 -16.52 -8.83
N ALA A 34 -7.94 -16.75 -10.04
CA ALA A 34 -9.34 -16.59 -10.39
C ALA A 34 -10.23 -17.56 -9.57
N ALA A 35 -9.82 -18.82 -9.46
CA ALA A 35 -10.53 -19.86 -8.70
C ALA A 35 -10.56 -19.55 -7.19
N TYR A 36 -9.54 -18.90 -6.65
CA TYR A 36 -9.51 -18.45 -5.25
C TYR A 36 -10.44 -17.26 -4.98
N GLY A 37 -10.97 -16.61 -6.02
CA GLY A 37 -11.88 -15.48 -5.87
C GLY A 37 -11.17 -14.20 -5.39
N VAL A 38 -9.94 -13.95 -5.87
CA VAL A 38 -9.17 -12.74 -5.51
C VAL A 38 -9.82 -11.45 -5.99
N LYS A 39 -10.72 -11.50 -6.98
CA LYS A 39 -11.51 -10.36 -7.44
C LYS A 39 -12.31 -9.74 -6.30
N ASP A 40 -12.53 -8.44 -6.36
CA ASP A 40 -13.27 -7.69 -5.35
C ASP A 40 -12.59 -7.62 -3.96
N SER A 41 -11.26 -7.50 -3.93
CA SER A 41 -10.48 -7.38 -2.68
C SER A 41 -11.05 -6.37 -1.69
N LYS A 42 -11.73 -5.33 -2.18
CA LYS A 42 -12.40 -4.28 -1.39
C LYS A 42 -13.63 -4.79 -0.62
N LYS A 43 -14.28 -5.86 -1.09
CA LYS A 43 -15.46 -6.47 -0.44
C LYS A 43 -15.09 -7.58 0.54
N LEU A 44 -13.83 -7.98 0.59
CA LEU A 44 -13.36 -9.05 1.46
C LEU A 44 -13.16 -8.54 2.89
N SER A 45 -13.60 -9.32 3.88
CA SER A 45 -13.26 -9.08 5.28
C SER A 45 -11.75 -9.28 5.52
N PRO A 46 -11.16 -8.67 6.57
CA PRO A 46 -9.76 -8.88 6.92
C PRO A 46 -9.39 -10.37 7.05
N ALA A 47 -10.20 -11.16 7.73
CA ALA A 47 -9.98 -12.59 7.89
C ALA A 47 -9.97 -13.35 6.55
N LYS A 48 -10.88 -13.02 5.62
CA LYS A 48 -10.88 -13.61 4.28
C LYS A 48 -9.63 -13.22 3.49
N ARG A 49 -9.16 -11.95 3.61
CA ARG A 49 -7.92 -11.53 2.97
C ARG A 49 -6.72 -12.32 3.48
N GLU A 50 -6.62 -12.58 4.78
CA GLU A 50 -5.53 -13.39 5.36
C GLU A 50 -5.51 -14.83 4.83
N VAL A 51 -6.68 -15.46 4.72
CA VAL A 51 -6.80 -16.80 4.12
C VAL A 51 -6.36 -16.80 2.65
N LEU A 52 -6.80 -15.80 1.89
CA LEU A 52 -6.42 -15.66 0.48
C LEU A 52 -4.93 -15.36 0.32
N ALA A 53 -4.35 -14.50 1.14
CA ALA A 53 -2.92 -14.20 1.11
C ALA A 53 -2.06 -15.47 1.25
N LYS A 54 -2.44 -16.40 2.13
CA LYS A 54 -1.77 -17.70 2.27
C LYS A 54 -1.83 -18.53 0.99
N LYS A 55 -3.01 -18.58 0.33
CA LYS A 55 -3.18 -19.29 -0.95
C LYS A 55 -2.39 -18.63 -2.08
N ILE A 56 -2.42 -17.29 -2.15
CA ILE A 56 -1.65 -16.51 -3.13
C ILE A 56 -0.15 -16.81 -2.99
N THR A 57 0.36 -16.82 -1.76
CA THR A 57 1.78 -17.12 -1.50
C THR A 57 2.19 -18.55 -1.95
N GLN A 58 1.27 -19.51 -1.94
CA GLN A 58 1.58 -20.88 -2.39
C GLN A 58 1.74 -21.02 -3.91
N VAL A 59 1.09 -20.16 -4.70
CA VAL A 59 1.11 -20.24 -6.17
C VAL A 59 2.01 -19.19 -6.82
N ALA A 60 2.41 -18.18 -6.05
CA ALA A 60 3.33 -17.14 -6.51
C ALA A 60 4.71 -17.71 -6.79
N ALA A 61 5.34 -17.24 -7.86
CA ALA A 61 6.76 -17.49 -8.16
C ALA A 61 7.67 -16.62 -7.29
N ASP A 62 7.27 -15.36 -7.04
CA ASP A 62 7.99 -14.43 -6.15
C ASP A 62 7.04 -13.38 -5.60
N ILE A 63 7.37 -12.83 -4.42
CA ILE A 63 6.61 -11.77 -3.76
C ILE A 63 7.58 -10.81 -3.09
N PHE A 64 7.36 -9.52 -3.30
CA PHE A 64 8.03 -8.48 -2.54
C PHE A 64 7.02 -7.46 -2.03
N VAL A 65 7.12 -7.10 -0.75
CA VAL A 65 6.28 -6.06 -0.15
C VAL A 65 7.19 -5.01 0.46
N LEU A 66 7.11 -3.81 -0.09
CA LEU A 66 7.78 -2.62 0.42
C LEU A 66 6.91 -1.97 1.48
N GLU A 67 7.47 -1.73 2.66
CA GLU A 67 6.89 -0.87 3.68
C GLU A 67 7.55 0.51 3.64
N VAL A 68 6.73 1.57 3.60
CA VAL A 68 7.18 2.96 3.74
C VAL A 68 6.60 3.51 5.04
N GLN A 69 7.45 3.67 6.04
CA GLN A 69 7.09 4.12 7.38
C GLN A 69 6.66 5.59 7.42
N PRO A 70 5.84 6.03 8.39
CA PRO A 70 5.36 7.41 8.52
C PRO A 70 6.49 8.44 8.47
N GLN A 71 7.58 8.22 9.19
CA GLN A 71 8.73 9.12 9.23
C GLN A 71 9.40 9.27 7.86
N VAL A 72 9.58 8.16 7.15
CA VAL A 72 10.15 8.15 5.79
C VAL A 72 9.22 8.89 4.81
N ILE A 73 7.89 8.70 4.97
CA ILE A 73 6.91 9.43 4.17
C ILE A 73 7.04 10.94 4.43
N ASP A 74 7.12 11.36 5.68
CA ASP A 74 7.23 12.78 6.05
C ASP A 74 8.53 13.42 5.54
N GLU A 75 9.67 12.74 5.72
CA GLU A 75 10.97 13.18 5.21
C GLU A 75 10.97 13.37 3.69
N LEU A 76 10.48 12.35 2.97
CA LEU A 76 10.44 12.41 1.51
C LEU A 76 9.44 13.46 0.99
N ARG A 77 8.35 13.69 1.72
CA ARG A 77 7.36 14.73 1.39
C ARG A 77 7.91 16.16 1.50
N MET A 78 9.02 16.37 2.20
CA MET A 78 9.69 17.68 2.23
C MET A 78 10.36 18.04 0.89
N VAL A 79 10.74 17.03 0.10
CA VAL A 79 11.53 17.22 -1.14
C VAL A 79 10.83 16.71 -2.40
N MET A 80 9.70 16.01 -2.27
CA MET A 80 8.95 15.47 -3.42
C MET A 80 7.44 15.41 -3.18
N THR A 81 6.68 15.31 -4.27
CA THR A 81 5.22 15.12 -4.19
C THR A 81 4.85 13.70 -3.79
N MET A 82 3.59 13.47 -3.37
CA MET A 82 3.09 12.12 -3.11
C MET A 82 3.12 11.24 -4.37
N ASN A 83 2.90 11.81 -5.54
CA ASN A 83 2.98 11.08 -6.81
C ASN A 83 4.42 10.65 -7.11
N ASP A 84 5.42 11.48 -6.80
CA ASP A 84 6.84 11.10 -6.94
C ASP A 84 7.22 9.98 -5.98
N LEU A 85 6.73 10.04 -4.75
CA LEU A 85 6.92 8.97 -3.76
C LEU A 85 6.30 7.66 -4.24
N MET A 86 5.08 7.69 -4.78
CA MET A 86 4.44 6.50 -5.35
C MET A 86 5.25 5.91 -6.50
N VAL A 87 5.69 6.73 -7.45
CA VAL A 87 6.55 6.29 -8.57
C VAL A 87 7.81 5.58 -8.05
N ARG A 88 8.52 6.18 -7.10
CA ARG A 88 9.74 5.60 -6.51
C ARG A 88 9.46 4.28 -5.78
N SER A 89 8.36 4.22 -5.04
CA SER A 89 7.99 3.02 -4.28
C SER A 89 7.61 1.85 -5.20
N PHE A 90 6.83 2.12 -6.26
CA PHE A 90 6.54 1.10 -7.27
C PHE A 90 7.79 0.68 -8.06
N ALA A 91 8.67 1.63 -8.38
CA ALA A 91 9.94 1.34 -9.04
C ALA A 91 10.81 0.37 -8.22
N GLN A 92 10.90 0.56 -6.90
CA GLN A 92 11.64 -0.36 -6.02
C GLN A 92 11.04 -1.77 -6.03
N VAL A 93 9.72 -1.90 -6.08
CA VAL A 93 9.05 -3.20 -6.19
C VAL A 93 9.35 -3.87 -7.53
N VAL A 94 9.28 -3.10 -8.62
CA VAL A 94 9.59 -3.58 -9.98
C VAL A 94 11.06 -4.00 -10.12
N GLU A 95 12.00 -3.28 -9.49
CA GLU A 95 13.43 -3.62 -9.49
C GLU A 95 13.75 -4.92 -8.75
N LYS A 96 12.98 -5.25 -7.73
CA LYS A 96 13.18 -6.46 -6.89
C LYS A 96 12.63 -7.72 -7.52
N LEU A 97 11.68 -7.59 -8.44
CA LEU A 97 10.93 -8.71 -9.00
C LEU A 97 11.24 -8.86 -10.50
N HIS A 98 11.52 -10.09 -10.91
CA HIS A 98 11.84 -10.41 -12.31
C HIS A 98 10.63 -11.08 -12.98
N ALA A 99 10.14 -10.49 -14.07
CA ALA A 99 9.05 -11.03 -14.86
C ALA A 99 9.21 -10.65 -16.35
N ASP A 100 8.41 -11.27 -17.21
CA ASP A 100 8.40 -10.96 -18.64
C ASP A 100 7.60 -9.69 -18.95
N ARG A 101 6.62 -9.35 -18.11
CA ARG A 101 5.82 -8.11 -18.17
C ARG A 101 5.23 -7.74 -16.82
N ALA A 102 4.88 -6.46 -16.64
CA ALA A 102 4.25 -5.94 -15.42
C ALA A 102 2.94 -5.21 -15.70
N ILE A 103 2.00 -5.35 -14.75
CA ILE A 103 0.73 -4.62 -14.70
C ILE A 103 0.63 -3.98 -13.32
N LEU A 104 0.46 -2.65 -13.27
CA LEU A 104 0.38 -1.89 -12.03
C LEU A 104 -1.01 -1.27 -11.86
N ASP A 105 -1.50 -1.18 -10.63
CA ASP A 105 -2.59 -0.23 -10.35
C ASP A 105 -2.05 1.19 -10.37
N ALA A 106 -2.72 2.08 -11.13
CA ALA A 106 -2.20 3.43 -11.34
C ALA A 106 -2.46 4.33 -10.14
N ALA A 107 -1.38 4.75 -9.48
CA ALA A 107 -1.44 5.66 -8.34
C ALA A 107 -1.45 7.16 -8.73
N ASP A 108 -1.48 7.48 -10.01
CA ASP A 108 -1.57 8.84 -10.59
C ASP A 108 -2.86 8.98 -11.42
N VAL A 109 -3.30 10.22 -11.66
CA VAL A 109 -4.44 10.54 -12.54
C VAL A 109 -4.17 10.19 -14.02
N ASP A 110 -2.91 10.14 -14.44
CA ASP A 110 -2.45 9.72 -15.75
C ASP A 110 -1.70 8.39 -15.63
N ALA A 111 -2.38 7.31 -15.98
CA ALA A 111 -1.85 5.95 -15.85
C ALA A 111 -0.66 5.70 -16.79
N ALA A 112 -0.69 6.22 -18.02
CA ALA A 112 0.40 6.04 -18.98
C ALA A 112 1.67 6.77 -18.52
N ARG A 113 1.54 8.00 -18.04
CA ARG A 113 2.63 8.76 -17.43
C ARG A 113 3.19 8.05 -16.19
N PHE A 114 2.32 7.47 -15.35
CA PHE A 114 2.75 6.72 -14.16
C PHE A 114 3.59 5.51 -14.57
N ALA A 115 3.11 4.70 -15.53
CA ALA A 115 3.83 3.55 -16.06
C ALA A 115 5.23 3.93 -16.59
N GLU A 116 5.32 4.98 -17.42
CA GLU A 116 6.57 5.43 -18.01
C GLU A 116 7.55 5.93 -16.92
N ARG A 117 7.06 6.67 -15.92
CA ARG A 117 7.88 7.15 -14.82
C ARG A 117 8.39 6.00 -13.94
N VAL A 118 7.57 5.01 -13.64
CA VAL A 118 7.99 3.80 -12.90
C VAL A 118 9.05 3.06 -13.71
N ARG A 119 8.82 2.83 -15.01
CA ARG A 119 9.75 2.16 -15.91
C ARG A 119 11.11 2.86 -15.97
N SER A 120 11.12 4.18 -16.16
CA SER A 120 12.36 4.97 -16.25
C SER A 120 13.10 5.02 -14.90
N THR A 121 12.39 5.08 -13.79
CA THR A 121 12.97 5.12 -12.44
C THR A 121 13.57 3.77 -12.06
N SER A 122 12.89 2.66 -12.34
CA SER A 122 13.38 1.29 -12.08
C SER A 122 14.43 0.82 -13.06
N LYS A 123 14.66 1.57 -14.16
CA LYS A 123 15.60 1.20 -15.24
C LYS A 123 15.32 -0.20 -15.81
N THR A 124 14.12 -0.71 -15.67
CA THR A 124 13.74 -2.02 -16.18
C THR A 124 13.54 -1.98 -17.70
N ALA A 125 13.97 -3.03 -18.39
CA ALA A 125 13.64 -3.28 -19.78
C ALA A 125 12.30 -4.03 -19.94
N MET A 126 11.69 -4.48 -18.84
CA MET A 126 10.43 -5.21 -18.83
C MET A 126 9.30 -4.32 -19.34
N PRO A 127 8.47 -4.79 -20.30
CA PRO A 127 7.24 -4.13 -20.68
C PRO A 127 6.33 -3.91 -19.47
N LEU A 128 5.90 -2.66 -19.25
CA LEU A 128 5.15 -2.27 -18.08
C LEU A 128 3.97 -1.39 -18.51
N ILE A 129 2.79 -1.74 -18.04
CA ILE A 129 1.58 -0.92 -18.16
C ILE A 129 1.03 -0.58 -16.78
N ALA A 130 0.35 0.54 -16.68
CA ALA A 130 -0.46 0.88 -15.51
C ALA A 130 -1.89 1.22 -15.96
N GLU A 131 -2.86 0.84 -15.16
CA GLU A 131 -4.26 1.09 -15.43
C GLU A 131 -4.97 1.49 -14.14
N HIS A 132 -5.95 2.39 -14.26
CA HIS A 132 -6.83 2.68 -13.13
C HIS A 132 -7.71 1.47 -12.82
N LYS A 133 -7.80 1.11 -11.54
CA LYS A 133 -8.55 -0.05 -11.07
C LYS A 133 -8.08 -1.36 -11.72
N ALA A 134 -6.78 -1.50 -11.89
CA ALA A 134 -6.20 -2.72 -12.40
C ALA A 134 -6.50 -3.91 -11.48
N ASP A 135 -6.65 -3.66 -10.18
CA ASP A 135 -7.07 -4.64 -9.17
C ASP A 135 -8.47 -5.24 -9.44
N GLU A 136 -9.35 -4.52 -10.15
CA GLU A 136 -10.67 -5.03 -10.55
C GLU A 136 -10.65 -5.85 -11.84
N ARG A 137 -9.60 -5.69 -12.67
CA ARG A 137 -9.50 -6.30 -14.02
C ARG A 137 -8.50 -7.44 -14.10
N HIS A 138 -7.39 -7.34 -13.40
CA HIS A 138 -6.27 -8.28 -13.47
C HIS A 138 -6.09 -9.04 -12.15
N HIS A 139 -6.26 -10.36 -12.17
CA HIS A 139 -6.16 -11.21 -10.97
C HIS A 139 -4.78 -11.08 -10.27
N VAL A 140 -3.70 -10.89 -11.04
CA VAL A 140 -2.36 -10.70 -10.47
C VAL A 140 -2.26 -9.39 -9.67
N VAL A 141 -2.88 -8.30 -10.15
CA VAL A 141 -2.92 -7.01 -9.43
C VAL A 141 -3.85 -7.10 -8.23
N SER A 142 -5.01 -7.77 -8.38
CA SER A 142 -5.92 -8.03 -7.26
C SER A 142 -5.24 -8.84 -6.14
N ALA A 143 -4.43 -9.83 -6.50
CA ALA A 143 -3.64 -10.59 -5.54
C ALA A 143 -2.59 -9.72 -4.83
N ALA A 144 -1.87 -8.84 -5.54
CA ALA A 144 -0.96 -7.86 -4.96
C ALA A 144 -1.70 -6.90 -4.00
N SER A 145 -2.88 -6.42 -4.38
CA SER A 145 -3.77 -5.61 -3.54
C SER A 145 -4.11 -6.29 -2.21
N ILE A 146 -4.45 -7.59 -2.25
CA ILE A 146 -4.72 -8.38 -1.04
C ILE A 146 -3.48 -8.45 -0.15
N LEU A 147 -2.31 -8.74 -0.72
CA LEU A 147 -1.05 -8.82 0.03
C LEU A 147 -0.72 -7.48 0.70
N ALA A 148 -0.81 -6.36 -0.02
CA ALA A 148 -0.58 -5.03 0.53
C ALA A 148 -1.55 -4.72 1.69
N LYS A 149 -2.84 -5.02 1.53
CA LYS A 149 -3.87 -4.80 2.57
C LYS A 149 -3.64 -5.66 3.80
N VAL A 150 -3.28 -6.94 3.62
CA VAL A 150 -3.00 -7.86 4.75
C VAL A 150 -1.79 -7.36 5.55
N ARG A 151 -0.72 -6.93 4.88
CA ARG A 151 0.46 -6.36 5.57
C ARG A 151 0.10 -5.08 6.32
N ARG A 152 -0.67 -4.20 5.70
CA ARG A 152 -1.16 -2.98 6.35
C ARG A 152 -2.04 -3.29 7.56
N ASP A 153 -3.03 -4.19 7.41
CA ASP A 153 -3.92 -4.55 8.52
C ASP A 153 -3.15 -5.18 9.68
N ALA A 154 -2.12 -5.97 9.39
CA ALA A 154 -1.23 -6.54 10.40
C ALA A 154 -0.43 -5.45 11.13
N SER A 155 0.18 -4.51 10.41
CA SER A 155 0.96 -3.42 11.02
C SER A 155 0.10 -2.51 11.90
N MET A 156 -1.16 -2.28 11.55
CA MET A 156 -2.08 -1.51 12.40
C MET A 156 -2.41 -2.24 13.70
N ARG A 157 -2.62 -3.57 13.66
CA ARG A 157 -2.82 -4.38 14.87
C ARG A 157 -1.58 -4.41 15.77
N GLU A 158 -0.40 -4.56 15.18
CA GLU A 158 0.88 -4.52 15.91
C GLU A 158 1.07 -3.16 16.60
N LEU A 159 0.69 -2.08 15.93
CA LEU A 159 0.75 -0.73 16.47
C LEU A 159 -0.23 -0.56 17.66
N GLU A 160 -1.48 -1.05 17.56
CA GLU A 160 -2.45 -1.03 18.66
C GLU A 160 -1.95 -1.84 19.87
N LEU A 161 -1.35 -3.01 19.63
CA LEU A 161 -0.74 -3.83 20.69
C LEU A 161 0.42 -3.11 21.38
N THR A 162 1.29 -2.47 20.59
CA THR A 162 2.45 -1.73 21.11
C THR A 162 2.04 -0.51 21.95
N LEU A 163 1.01 0.21 21.51
CA LEU A 163 0.50 1.41 22.19
C LEU A 163 -0.45 1.08 23.35
N GLY A 164 -0.95 -0.16 23.43
CA GLY A 164 -1.91 -0.58 24.45
C GLY A 164 -3.28 0.10 24.34
N CYS A 165 -3.61 0.70 23.19
CA CYS A 165 -4.86 1.41 22.95
C CYS A 165 -5.35 1.27 21.52
N LYS A 166 -6.65 1.50 21.34
CA LYS A 166 -7.29 1.51 20.01
C LYS A 166 -6.91 2.77 19.25
N ILE A 167 -6.49 2.62 18.00
CA ILE A 167 -6.12 3.73 17.12
C ILE A 167 -7.04 3.87 15.90
N GLY A 168 -7.96 2.93 15.72
CA GLY A 168 -8.89 2.90 14.60
C GLY A 168 -8.24 2.52 13.28
N SER A 169 -8.89 2.89 12.17
CA SER A 169 -8.43 2.52 10.82
C SER A 169 -7.21 3.30 10.32
N GLY A 170 -6.82 4.36 11.01
CA GLY A 170 -5.77 5.28 10.61
C GLY A 170 -6.21 6.34 9.57
N TYR A 171 -7.45 6.31 9.08
CA TYR A 171 -7.93 7.28 8.08
C TYR A 171 -8.42 8.59 8.72
N PRO A 172 -8.30 9.72 8.00
CA PRO A 172 -8.65 11.06 8.51
C PRO A 172 -10.13 11.27 8.87
N HIS A 173 -11.02 10.41 8.42
CA HIS A 173 -12.47 10.47 8.68
C HIS A 173 -12.95 9.48 9.75
N ASP A 174 -12.03 8.64 10.27
CA ASP A 174 -12.34 7.67 11.31
C ASP A 174 -12.32 8.35 12.69
N GLN A 175 -13.43 8.26 13.42
CA GLN A 175 -13.60 8.91 14.73
C GLN A 175 -12.63 8.35 15.78
N ASP A 176 -12.36 7.06 15.78
CA ASP A 176 -11.38 6.44 16.71
C ASP A 176 -9.96 6.98 16.44
N THR A 177 -9.59 7.12 15.16
CA THR A 177 -8.31 7.70 14.74
C THR A 177 -8.18 9.15 15.17
N LEU A 178 -9.24 9.96 14.97
CA LEU A 178 -9.24 11.37 15.38
C LEU A 178 -9.19 11.53 16.89
N ALA A 179 -9.92 10.70 17.63
CA ALA A 179 -9.91 10.70 19.10
C ALA A 179 -8.53 10.32 19.65
N PHE A 180 -7.90 9.26 19.11
CA PHE A 180 -6.55 8.86 19.48
C PHE A 180 -5.54 10.01 19.28
N LEU A 181 -5.51 10.63 18.09
CA LEU A 181 -4.61 11.73 17.79
C LEU A 181 -4.85 12.94 18.71
N GLY A 182 -6.11 13.30 18.96
CA GLY A 182 -6.46 14.42 19.84
C GLY A 182 -6.03 14.18 21.28
N ASN A 183 -6.28 12.99 21.83
CA ASN A 183 -5.87 12.64 23.19
C ASN A 183 -4.34 12.62 23.32
N TRP A 184 -3.65 12.03 22.34
CA TRP A 184 -2.19 11.98 22.34
C TRP A 184 -1.58 13.38 22.36
N VAL A 185 -2.04 14.29 21.47
CA VAL A 185 -1.52 15.67 21.41
C VAL A 185 -1.84 16.45 22.68
N LYS A 186 -3.00 16.24 23.27
CA LYS A 186 -3.38 16.88 24.54
C LYS A 186 -2.44 16.52 25.67
N GLU A 187 -2.03 15.23 25.76
CA GLU A 187 -1.16 14.70 26.81
C GLU A 187 0.32 15.01 26.55
N ASN A 188 0.79 14.79 25.32
CA ASN A 188 2.22 14.83 24.98
C ASN A 188 2.68 16.15 24.32
N ARG A 189 1.77 17.05 23.94
CA ARG A 189 2.04 18.30 23.24
C ARG A 189 2.71 18.13 21.85
N GLU A 190 2.71 16.91 21.33
CA GLU A 190 3.29 16.56 20.04
C GLU A 190 2.47 15.44 19.36
N LEU A 191 2.65 15.25 18.07
CA LEU A 191 2.03 14.14 17.34
C LEU A 191 2.72 12.82 17.67
N PRO A 192 1.99 11.68 17.70
CA PRO A 192 2.61 10.37 17.92
C PRO A 192 3.55 10.01 16.76
N PRO A 193 4.63 9.25 17.02
CA PRO A 193 5.57 8.82 15.98
C PRO A 193 4.94 8.00 14.85
N CYS A 194 3.81 7.34 15.12
CA CYS A 194 3.06 6.57 14.14
C CYS A 194 2.18 7.43 13.20
N ALA A 195 2.02 8.73 13.49
CA ALA A 195 1.28 9.64 12.62
C ALA A 195 2.18 10.20 11.51
N ARG A 196 1.55 10.51 10.38
CA ARG A 196 2.18 11.24 9.27
C ARG A 196 2.02 12.73 9.53
N HIS A 197 3.05 13.36 10.06
CA HIS A 197 3.05 14.75 10.51
C HIS A 197 2.79 15.73 9.36
N SER A 198 3.13 15.40 8.13
CA SER A 198 2.88 16.22 6.93
C SER A 198 1.41 16.21 6.46
N TRP A 199 0.53 15.36 7.03
CA TRP A 199 -0.89 15.33 6.67
C TRP A 199 -1.65 16.51 7.27
N ALA A 200 -2.50 17.15 6.45
CA ALA A 200 -3.31 18.30 6.90
C ALA A 200 -4.16 18.00 8.15
N THR A 201 -4.67 16.76 8.28
CA THR A 201 -5.42 16.33 9.46
C THR A 201 -4.54 16.32 10.71
N ALA A 202 -3.31 15.79 10.64
CA ALA A 202 -2.38 15.78 11.75
C ALA A 202 -2.02 17.22 12.18
N GLN A 203 -1.70 18.09 11.22
CA GLN A 203 -1.37 19.49 11.47
C GLN A 203 -2.52 20.26 12.12
N ARG A 204 -3.77 20.04 11.62
CA ARG A 204 -4.97 20.68 12.20
C ARG A 204 -5.19 20.23 13.64
N ILE A 205 -5.06 18.92 13.94
CA ILE A 205 -5.20 18.41 15.30
C ILE A 205 -4.13 19.00 16.20
N LYS A 206 -2.88 19.01 15.77
CA LYS A 206 -1.77 19.61 16.54
C LYS A 206 -2.08 21.07 16.87
N ALA A 207 -2.48 21.87 15.90
CA ALA A 207 -2.78 23.30 16.09
C ALA A 207 -4.00 23.56 17.01
N SER A 208 -4.89 22.56 17.21
CA SER A 208 -6.06 22.72 18.10
C SER A 208 -5.71 22.57 19.59
N PHE A 209 -4.53 22.06 19.95
CA PHE A 209 -4.13 21.78 21.33
C PHE A 209 -2.80 22.48 21.75
N ILE A 210 -2.12 23.12 20.83
CA ILE A 210 -0.88 23.87 21.05
C ILE A 210 -1.07 25.33 20.66
#